data_e61fdbd54b1c3ae8bc8dc2311b42ad69
#
_entry.id   e61fdbd54b1c3ae8bc8dc2311b42ad69
#
_cell.length_a   1.000
_cell.length_b   1.000
_cell.length_c   1.000
_cell.angle_alpha   90.00
_cell.angle_beta   90.00
_cell.angle_gamma   90.00
#
_symmetry.space_group_name_H-M   'P 1'
#
loop_
_entity.id
_entity.type
_entity.pdbx_description
1 polymer ?
#
loop_
_entity_poly.entity_id
_entity_poly.type
_entity_poly.pdbx_seq_one_letter_code
_entity_poly.pdbx_strand_id
1 'polypeptide(L)'
;KLYPLVTTTCAPTQIEGGSTGANVMPQDMWSNINFRMLEGTSVADVVARCREAVAGADLAGRVKVELGPGSSEPSPSPRIGGPGLEAVRSIAVRYFRDPKGMEENGSFESVAIVPSTVIGATDAANYQHICPECIRFSAFVVDDDECDRGVHGTNERITRRAYLQGVRFLIALLHTL
;
A
#
# COMPACT_ATOMS: atom_id res chain seq x y z
N LYS A 1 6.96 -3.16 11.84
CA LYS A 1 6.16 -3.27 10.59
C LYS A 1 4.92 -2.35 10.55
N LEU A 2 4.49 -1.72 11.67
CA LEU A 2 3.27 -0.89 11.72
C LEU A 2 3.52 0.61 11.46
N TYR A 3 4.77 1.05 11.48
CA TYR A 3 5.13 2.46 11.35
C TYR A 3 4.54 3.16 10.11
N PRO A 4 4.58 2.57 8.89
CA PRO A 4 4.00 3.19 7.71
C PRO A 4 2.47 3.32 7.73
N LEU A 5 1.79 2.64 8.66
CA LEU A 5 0.33 2.73 8.81
C LEU A 5 -0.13 3.95 9.61
N VAL A 6 0.79 4.60 10.33
CA VAL A 6 0.49 5.70 11.25
C VAL A 6 1.32 6.96 10.98
N THR A 7 2.14 6.96 9.94
CA THR A 7 2.95 8.13 9.58
C THR A 7 3.24 8.17 8.08
N THR A 8 3.35 9.38 7.56
CA THR A 8 3.91 9.59 6.21
C THR A 8 5.38 9.20 6.22
N THR A 9 5.80 8.33 5.31
CA THR A 9 7.18 7.88 5.20
C THR A 9 7.91 8.57 4.06
N CYS A 10 9.24 8.66 4.22
CA CYS A 10 10.16 9.28 3.28
C CYS A 10 11.31 8.31 3.00
N ALA A 11 11.58 8.03 1.74
CA ALA A 11 12.65 7.14 1.33
C ALA A 11 13.39 7.70 0.10
N PRO A 12 14.68 8.08 0.22
CA PRO A 12 15.53 8.29 -0.94
C PRO A 12 15.70 6.97 -1.70
N THR A 13 15.25 6.94 -2.95
CA THR A 13 15.23 5.72 -3.75
C THR A 13 16.25 5.71 -4.87
N GLN A 14 16.65 6.89 -5.32
CA GLN A 14 17.63 7.05 -6.38
C GLN A 14 18.51 8.26 -6.10
N ILE A 15 19.78 8.15 -6.42
CA ILE A 15 20.73 9.26 -6.45
C ILE A 15 21.53 9.09 -7.73
N GLU A 16 21.49 10.11 -8.57
CA GLU A 16 22.25 10.14 -9.80
C GLU A 16 22.98 11.47 -9.95
N GLY A 17 24.04 11.45 -10.72
CA GLY A 17 24.91 12.57 -10.97
C GLY A 17 26.34 12.12 -10.96
N GLY A 18 27.21 12.98 -11.37
CA GLY A 18 28.63 12.69 -11.44
C GLY A 18 29.24 13.24 -12.72
N SER A 19 30.54 13.04 -12.84
CA SER A 19 31.29 13.39 -14.01
C SER A 19 31.73 12.16 -14.77
N THR A 20 32.11 12.34 -16.02
CA THR A 20 32.67 11.28 -16.87
C THR A 20 34.11 10.92 -16.52
N GLY A 21 34.79 11.67 -15.64
CA GLY A 21 36.18 11.47 -15.23
C GLY A 21 36.33 11.37 -13.73
N ALA A 22 37.17 10.46 -13.26
CA ALA A 22 37.40 10.21 -11.84
C ALA A 22 37.97 11.42 -11.07
N ASN A 23 38.56 12.38 -11.75
CA ASN A 23 39.17 13.60 -11.20
C ASN A 23 38.37 14.86 -11.50
N VAL A 24 37.10 14.73 -11.96
CA VAL A 24 36.25 15.87 -12.30
C VAL A 24 35.06 15.92 -11.33
N MET A 25 34.83 17.08 -10.72
CA MET A 25 33.70 17.29 -9.83
C MET A 25 32.38 17.25 -10.60
N PRO A 26 31.33 16.64 -10.07
CA PRO A 26 30.00 16.66 -10.68
C PRO A 26 29.45 18.09 -10.74
N GLN A 27 28.84 18.46 -11.86
CA GLN A 27 28.19 19.75 -12.03
C GLN A 27 26.77 19.71 -11.47
N ASP A 28 26.07 18.60 -11.71
CA ASP A 28 24.70 18.40 -11.30
C ASP A 28 24.52 17.04 -10.63
N MET A 29 23.69 17.00 -9.62
CA MET A 29 23.23 15.79 -8.97
C MET A 29 21.75 15.88 -8.69
N TRP A 30 21.03 14.76 -8.77
CA TRP A 30 19.66 14.69 -8.34
C TRP A 30 19.39 13.46 -7.48
N SER A 31 18.40 13.57 -6.64
CA SER A 31 17.90 12.46 -5.84
C SER A 31 16.39 12.36 -5.99
N ASN A 32 15.91 11.14 -6.20
CA ASN A 32 14.49 10.85 -6.15
C ASN A 32 14.12 10.40 -4.74
N ILE A 33 13.16 11.11 -4.14
CA ILE A 33 12.68 10.83 -2.80
C ILE A 33 11.21 10.39 -2.91
N ASN A 34 10.94 9.15 -2.54
CA ASN A 34 9.60 8.60 -2.54
C ASN A 34 8.93 8.84 -1.18
N PHE A 35 7.73 9.40 -1.22
CA PHE A 35 6.89 9.59 -0.05
C PHE A 35 5.67 8.68 -0.12
N ARG A 36 5.36 8.01 0.99
CA ARG A 36 4.09 7.33 1.21
C ARG A 36 3.29 8.17 2.17
N MET A 37 2.28 8.84 1.66
CA MET A 37 1.50 9.82 2.41
C MET A 37 0.28 9.17 3.05
N LEU A 38 -0.01 9.57 4.30
CA LEU A 38 -1.29 9.27 4.94
C LEU A 38 -2.36 10.23 4.42
N GLU A 39 -3.60 9.81 4.49
CA GLU A 39 -4.75 10.68 4.29
C GLU A 39 -4.67 11.91 5.20
N GLY A 40 -4.96 13.08 4.66
CA GLY A 40 -4.80 14.35 5.35
C GLY A 40 -3.44 15.03 5.15
N THR A 41 -2.47 14.38 4.49
CA THR A 41 -1.23 15.01 4.05
C THR A 41 -1.31 15.21 2.54
N SER A 42 -1.19 16.41 2.05
CA SER A 42 -1.21 16.69 0.61
C SER A 42 0.19 16.65 -0.02
N VAL A 43 0.24 16.51 -1.34
CA VAL A 43 1.47 16.65 -2.12
C VAL A 43 2.10 18.02 -1.88
N ALA A 44 1.28 19.08 -1.78
CA ALA A 44 1.75 20.43 -1.52
C ALA A 44 2.44 20.56 -0.16
N ASP A 45 1.92 19.90 0.89
CA ASP A 45 2.53 19.88 2.22
C ASP A 45 3.90 19.21 2.20
N VAL A 46 4.03 18.08 1.49
CA VAL A 46 5.30 17.38 1.35
C VAL A 46 6.33 18.24 0.62
N VAL A 47 5.94 18.86 -0.50
CA VAL A 47 6.84 19.76 -1.25
C VAL A 47 7.26 20.97 -0.41
N ALA A 48 6.34 21.55 0.36
CA ALA A 48 6.65 22.67 1.27
C ALA A 48 7.68 22.24 2.32
N ARG A 49 7.49 21.10 2.98
CA ARG A 49 8.46 20.55 3.95
C ARG A 49 9.83 20.27 3.35
N CYS A 50 9.89 19.77 2.12
CA CYS A 50 11.17 19.57 1.44
C CYS A 50 11.89 20.91 1.18
N ARG A 51 11.15 21.94 0.78
CA ARG A 51 11.71 23.29 0.57
C ARG A 51 12.18 23.92 1.88
N GLU A 52 11.43 23.77 2.95
CA GLU A 52 11.83 24.21 4.30
C GLU A 52 13.12 23.51 4.76
N ALA A 53 13.24 22.20 4.54
CA ALA A 53 14.44 21.45 4.87
C ALA A 53 15.67 21.94 4.09
N VAL A 54 15.51 22.23 2.78
CA VAL A 54 16.57 22.79 1.93
C VAL A 54 16.97 24.19 2.42
N ALA A 55 16.00 25.04 2.78
CA ALA A 55 16.28 26.37 3.31
C ALA A 55 16.96 26.32 4.68
N GLY A 56 16.50 25.43 5.56
CA GLY A 56 17.10 25.23 6.90
C GLY A 56 18.53 24.67 6.87
N ALA A 57 18.91 23.98 5.78
CA ALA A 57 20.27 23.51 5.56
C ALA A 57 21.18 24.52 4.84
N ASP A 58 20.74 25.75 4.67
CA ASP A 58 21.45 26.81 3.91
C ASP A 58 21.78 26.42 2.46
N LEU A 59 20.88 25.63 1.85
CA LEU A 59 20.99 25.16 0.47
C LEU A 59 20.04 25.88 -0.48
N ALA A 60 19.36 26.92 -0.01
CA ALA A 60 18.45 27.73 -0.81
C ALA A 60 19.20 28.35 -2.01
N GLY A 61 18.65 28.19 -3.21
CA GLY A 61 19.30 28.61 -4.46
C GLY A 61 20.33 27.64 -5.04
N ARG A 62 20.73 26.60 -4.27
CA ARG A 62 21.61 25.54 -4.77
C ARG A 62 20.88 24.22 -5.06
N VAL A 63 19.74 24.02 -4.40
CA VAL A 63 18.91 22.82 -4.55
C VAL A 63 17.52 23.24 -5.02
N LYS A 64 17.06 22.65 -6.10
CA LYS A 64 15.70 22.80 -6.64
C LYS A 64 14.86 21.60 -6.19
N VAL A 65 13.70 21.88 -5.62
CA VAL A 65 12.71 20.84 -5.24
C VAL A 65 11.61 20.85 -6.29
N GLU A 66 11.47 19.77 -6.99
CA GLU A 66 10.47 19.56 -8.04
C GLU A 66 9.61 18.32 -7.73
N LEU A 67 8.38 18.35 -8.22
CA LEU A 67 7.49 17.21 -8.15
C LEU A 67 7.88 16.19 -9.24
N GLY A 68 8.14 14.96 -8.81
CA GLY A 68 8.47 13.86 -9.72
C GLY A 68 7.26 13.36 -10.53
N PRO A 69 7.49 12.69 -11.65
CA PRO A 69 6.42 12.08 -12.44
C PRO A 69 5.71 10.98 -11.64
N GLY A 70 4.40 10.84 -11.85
CA GLY A 70 3.58 9.84 -11.17
C GLY A 70 3.20 10.20 -9.72
N SER A 71 3.48 11.44 -9.29
CA SER A 71 3.01 11.94 -8.00
C SER A 71 1.49 12.09 -8.00
N SER A 72 0.85 11.66 -6.93
CA SER A 72 -0.61 11.73 -6.74
C SER A 72 -0.96 12.00 -5.30
N GLU A 73 -2.12 12.60 -5.08
CA GLU A 73 -2.67 12.75 -3.73
C GLU A 73 -2.99 11.36 -3.11
N PRO A 74 -2.96 11.25 -1.78
CA PRO A 74 -3.40 10.05 -1.09
C PRO A 74 -4.84 9.71 -1.46
N SER A 75 -5.11 8.44 -1.59
CA SER A 75 -6.47 7.97 -1.80
C SER A 75 -7.32 8.19 -0.54
N PRO A 76 -8.55 8.72 -0.66
CA PRO A 76 -9.46 8.82 0.46
C PRO A 76 -9.82 7.43 1.01
N SER A 77 -10.02 7.36 2.31
CA SER A 77 -10.48 6.14 2.96
C SER A 77 -11.94 5.86 2.62
N PRO A 78 -12.31 4.62 2.26
CA PRO A 78 -13.71 4.26 2.07
C PRO A 78 -14.47 4.34 3.40
N ARG A 79 -15.79 4.56 3.32
CA ARG A 79 -16.63 4.55 4.51
C ARG A 79 -16.67 3.17 5.16
N ILE A 80 -16.40 3.14 6.46
CA ILE A 80 -16.57 1.91 7.26
C ILE A 80 -18.07 1.67 7.42
N GLY A 81 -18.55 0.46 7.10
CA GLY A 81 -19.95 0.07 7.20
C GLY A 81 -20.79 0.30 5.94
N GLY A 82 -20.15 0.62 4.81
CA GLY A 82 -20.86 0.65 3.51
C GLY A 82 -21.26 -0.74 3.01
N PRO A 83 -22.24 -0.82 2.07
CA PRO A 83 -22.76 -2.10 1.59
C PRO A 83 -21.72 -3.00 0.97
N GLY A 84 -20.71 -2.44 0.29
CA GLY A 84 -19.61 -3.21 -0.28
C GLY A 84 -18.75 -3.88 0.79
N LEU A 85 -18.43 -3.19 1.89
CA LEU A 85 -17.68 -3.77 3.00
C LEU A 85 -18.49 -4.87 3.70
N GLU A 86 -19.78 -4.67 3.91
CA GLU A 86 -20.64 -5.68 4.53
C GLU A 86 -20.80 -6.92 3.64
N ALA A 87 -20.87 -6.78 2.33
CA ALA A 87 -20.88 -7.90 1.39
C ALA A 87 -19.59 -8.71 1.51
N VAL A 88 -18.41 -8.05 1.47
CA VAL A 88 -17.13 -8.72 1.67
C VAL A 88 -17.05 -9.39 3.04
N ARG A 89 -17.47 -8.69 4.11
CA ARG A 89 -17.44 -9.18 5.48
C ARG A 89 -18.27 -10.45 5.68
N SER A 90 -19.50 -10.44 5.18
CA SER A 90 -20.45 -11.58 5.32
C SER A 90 -19.89 -12.86 4.70
N ILE A 91 -19.18 -12.72 3.59
CA ILE A 91 -18.57 -13.84 2.89
C ILE A 91 -17.25 -14.23 3.54
N ALA A 92 -16.41 -13.25 3.92
CA ALA A 92 -15.11 -13.50 4.54
C ALA A 92 -15.23 -14.32 5.84
N VAL A 93 -16.16 -13.96 6.72
CA VAL A 93 -16.46 -14.73 7.94
C VAL A 93 -16.82 -16.19 7.64
N ARG A 94 -17.47 -16.42 6.51
CA ARG A 94 -17.91 -17.75 6.10
C ARG A 94 -16.78 -18.59 5.48
N TYR A 95 -15.86 -17.95 4.74
CA TYR A 95 -14.82 -18.64 3.96
C TYR A 95 -13.46 -18.69 4.66
N PHE A 96 -13.13 -17.68 5.45
CA PHE A 96 -11.86 -17.62 6.17
C PHE A 96 -12.10 -18.00 7.64
N ARG A 97 -12.05 -19.27 7.92
CA ARG A 97 -12.07 -19.80 9.29
C ARG A 97 -10.65 -20.09 9.71
N ASP A 98 -10.28 -19.70 10.93
CA ASP A 98 -8.97 -20.04 11.49
C ASP A 98 -8.92 -21.55 11.78
N PRO A 99 -8.10 -22.33 11.07
CA PRO A 99 -7.95 -23.74 11.37
C PRO A 99 -7.22 -24.03 12.69
N LYS A 100 -6.53 -23.03 13.26
CA LYS A 100 -5.86 -23.12 14.56
C LYS A 100 -6.78 -22.80 15.73
N GLY A 101 -7.87 -22.08 15.47
CA GLY A 101 -8.90 -21.71 16.45
C GLY A 101 -10.06 -22.70 16.52
N MET A 102 -9.83 -23.97 16.22
CA MET A 102 -10.85 -25.01 16.40
C MET A 102 -11.04 -25.25 17.89
N GLU A 103 -12.19 -24.87 18.43
CA GLU A 103 -12.54 -25.19 19.80
C GLU A 103 -12.58 -26.71 20.05
N GLU A 104 -12.39 -27.12 21.29
CA GLU A 104 -12.42 -28.54 21.68
C GLU A 104 -13.71 -29.27 21.26
N ASN A 105 -14.80 -28.54 21.05
CA ASN A 105 -16.08 -29.06 20.55
C ASN A 105 -16.16 -29.21 19.02
N GLY A 106 -15.08 -28.88 18.28
CA GLY A 106 -15.04 -28.96 16.81
C GLY A 106 -15.65 -27.76 16.08
N SER A 107 -16.02 -26.67 16.79
CA SER A 107 -16.42 -25.41 16.16
C SER A 107 -15.19 -24.55 15.84
N PHE A 108 -15.27 -23.76 14.77
CA PHE A 108 -14.24 -22.78 14.42
C PHE A 108 -14.59 -21.43 15.02
N GLU A 109 -13.63 -20.75 15.65
CA GLU A 109 -13.79 -19.36 15.98
C GLU A 109 -14.07 -18.52 14.72
N SER A 110 -14.89 -17.51 14.85
CA SER A 110 -15.16 -16.58 13.78
C SER A 110 -13.96 -15.68 13.55
N VAL A 111 -13.52 -15.57 12.29
CA VAL A 111 -12.46 -14.63 11.91
C VAL A 111 -12.98 -13.20 12.08
N ALA A 112 -12.23 -12.36 12.81
CA ALA A 112 -12.52 -10.94 12.89
C ALA A 112 -12.10 -10.24 11.60
N ILE A 113 -13.03 -9.53 10.97
CA ILE A 113 -12.76 -8.70 9.80
C ILE A 113 -12.59 -7.27 10.25
N VAL A 114 -11.38 -6.76 10.12
CA VAL A 114 -10.99 -5.41 10.56
C VAL A 114 -10.54 -4.58 9.35
N PRO A 115 -10.98 -3.33 9.23
CA PRO A 115 -10.42 -2.41 8.25
C PRO A 115 -8.94 -2.17 8.53
N SER A 116 -8.14 -2.12 7.47
CA SER A 116 -6.71 -1.82 7.55
C SER A 116 -6.30 -0.90 6.40
N THR A 117 -5.23 -0.16 6.59
CA THR A 117 -4.66 0.69 5.55
C THR A 117 -3.70 -0.11 4.68
N VAL A 118 -3.85 0.00 3.37
CA VAL A 118 -2.89 -0.55 2.40
C VAL A 118 -1.79 0.48 2.15
N ILE A 119 -0.55 0.11 2.44
CA ILE A 119 0.63 0.98 2.29
C ILE A 119 1.16 1.07 0.85
N GLY A 120 0.56 0.33 -0.07
CA GLY A 120 0.91 0.29 -1.50
C GLY A 120 -0.11 0.98 -2.39
N ALA A 121 0.31 1.39 -3.57
CA ALA A 121 -0.60 1.81 -4.62
C ALA A 121 -1.37 0.60 -5.17
N THR A 122 -2.63 0.82 -5.54
CA THR A 122 -3.48 -0.19 -6.20
C THR A 122 -4.29 0.47 -7.30
N ASP A 123 -4.81 -0.31 -8.24
CA ASP A 123 -5.68 0.17 -9.31
C ASP A 123 -6.98 0.83 -8.79
N ALA A 124 -7.32 0.65 -7.53
CA ALA A 124 -8.44 1.35 -6.89
C ALA A 124 -8.35 2.87 -7.03
N ALA A 125 -7.14 3.44 -7.11
CA ALA A 125 -6.94 4.87 -7.36
C ALA A 125 -7.60 5.35 -8.67
N ASN A 126 -7.65 4.49 -9.69
CA ASN A 126 -8.25 4.78 -10.99
C ASN A 126 -9.79 4.77 -10.97
N TYR A 127 -10.39 4.16 -9.96
CA TYR A 127 -11.84 3.99 -9.86
C TYR A 127 -12.50 4.90 -8.81
N GLN A 128 -11.72 5.57 -7.97
CA GLN A 128 -12.25 6.37 -6.86
C GLN A 128 -13.14 7.54 -7.29
N HIS A 129 -12.94 8.07 -8.50
CA HIS A 129 -13.76 9.14 -9.05
C HIS A 129 -15.17 8.68 -9.43
N ILE A 130 -15.39 7.38 -9.64
CA ILE A 130 -16.68 6.77 -9.97
C ILE A 130 -17.25 5.90 -8.84
N CYS A 131 -16.39 5.44 -7.92
CA CYS A 131 -16.80 4.62 -6.79
C CYS A 131 -16.12 5.10 -5.50
N PRO A 132 -16.82 5.85 -4.65
CA PRO A 132 -16.24 6.35 -3.39
C PRO A 132 -15.96 5.25 -2.37
N GLU A 133 -16.52 4.05 -2.54
CA GLU A 133 -16.33 2.89 -1.66
C GLU A 133 -15.40 1.84 -2.29
N CYS A 134 -14.26 2.25 -2.83
CA CYS A 134 -13.26 1.33 -3.34
C CYS A 134 -12.60 0.55 -2.20
N ILE A 135 -13.04 -0.68 -1.96
CA ILE A 135 -12.48 -1.57 -0.95
C ILE A 135 -11.29 -2.32 -1.54
N ARG A 136 -10.14 -2.17 -0.89
CA ARG A 136 -8.94 -2.93 -1.23
C ARG A 136 -8.94 -4.23 -0.44
N PHE A 137 -9.25 -5.32 -1.13
CA PHE A 137 -9.37 -6.63 -0.51
C PHE A 137 -8.74 -7.69 -1.42
N SER A 138 -7.99 -8.61 -0.83
CA SER A 138 -7.52 -9.81 -1.51
C SER A 138 -8.15 -11.04 -0.88
N ALA A 139 -8.79 -11.86 -1.70
CA ALA A 139 -9.35 -13.14 -1.29
C ALA A 139 -8.31 -14.28 -1.26
N PHE A 140 -7.09 -13.98 -1.70
CA PHE A 140 -5.99 -14.94 -1.76
C PHE A 140 -5.18 -14.84 -0.48
N VAL A 141 -5.32 -15.82 0.40
CA VAL A 141 -4.58 -15.87 1.67
C VAL A 141 -3.17 -16.42 1.39
N VAL A 142 -2.19 -15.61 1.67
CA VAL A 142 -0.77 -15.96 1.54
C VAL A 142 -0.20 -16.09 2.94
N ASP A 143 0.51 -17.17 3.22
CA ASP A 143 1.18 -17.36 4.49
C ASP A 143 2.30 -16.33 4.69
N ASP A 144 2.60 -15.97 5.95
CA ASP A 144 3.61 -14.94 6.28
C ASP A 144 4.98 -15.24 5.66
N ASP A 145 5.38 -16.50 5.60
CA ASP A 145 6.63 -16.96 4.96
C ASP A 145 6.63 -16.74 3.43
N GLU A 146 5.47 -16.83 2.79
CA GLU A 146 5.32 -16.58 1.36
C GLU A 146 5.29 -15.08 1.06
N CYS A 147 4.63 -14.28 1.91
CA CYS A 147 4.59 -12.82 1.80
C CYS A 147 5.97 -12.18 1.98
N ASP A 148 6.73 -12.64 2.97
CA ASP A 148 8.03 -12.01 3.29
C ASP A 148 9.14 -12.34 2.26
N ARG A 149 8.96 -13.37 1.44
CA ARG A 149 10.00 -13.86 0.52
C ARG A 149 9.61 -13.86 -0.95
N GLY A 150 8.34 -13.68 -1.27
CA GLY A 150 7.82 -13.93 -2.62
C GLY A 150 7.37 -12.69 -3.37
N VAL A 151 6.66 -11.77 -2.73
CA VAL A 151 6.05 -10.61 -3.40
C VAL A 151 7.14 -9.69 -3.94
N HIS A 152 7.09 -9.41 -5.23
CA HIS A 152 8.12 -8.68 -6.01
C HIS A 152 9.50 -9.34 -6.01
N GLY A 153 9.61 -10.61 -5.62
CA GLY A 153 10.86 -11.36 -5.58
C GLY A 153 11.00 -12.43 -6.67
N THR A 154 12.17 -13.04 -6.70
CA THR A 154 12.40 -14.24 -7.51
C THR A 154 11.60 -15.40 -6.93
N ASN A 155 10.88 -16.16 -7.77
CA ASN A 155 9.96 -17.24 -7.38
C ASN A 155 8.68 -16.76 -6.65
N GLU A 156 8.17 -15.62 -6.99
CA GLU A 156 6.84 -15.21 -6.53
C GLU A 156 5.81 -16.32 -6.85
N ARG A 157 5.11 -16.78 -5.83
CA ARG A 157 4.22 -17.91 -5.94
C ARG A 157 3.06 -17.83 -4.97
N ILE A 158 1.99 -18.50 -5.29
CA ILE A 158 0.84 -18.71 -4.43
C ILE A 158 0.57 -20.20 -4.32
N THR A 159 0.14 -20.67 -3.15
CA THR A 159 -0.26 -22.06 -3.00
C THR A 159 -1.54 -22.36 -3.79
N ARG A 160 -1.64 -23.58 -4.32
CA ARG A 160 -2.88 -24.04 -5.00
C ARG A 160 -4.10 -23.91 -4.10
N ARG A 161 -3.95 -24.15 -2.80
CA ARG A 161 -5.02 -24.00 -1.80
C ARG A 161 -5.49 -22.56 -1.71
N ALA A 162 -4.58 -21.60 -1.52
CA ALA A 162 -4.90 -20.17 -1.45
C ALA A 162 -5.57 -19.68 -2.73
N TYR A 163 -5.06 -20.09 -3.90
CA TYR A 163 -5.65 -19.76 -5.19
C TYR A 163 -7.10 -20.25 -5.32
N LEU A 164 -7.35 -21.54 -5.04
CA LEU A 164 -8.69 -22.11 -5.13
C LEU A 164 -9.66 -21.50 -4.12
N GLN A 165 -9.19 -21.17 -2.92
CA GLN A 165 -9.98 -20.48 -1.90
C GLN A 165 -10.37 -19.08 -2.36
N GLY A 166 -9.44 -18.33 -2.93
CA GLY A 166 -9.71 -16.99 -3.48
C GLY A 166 -10.73 -17.04 -4.62
N VAL A 167 -10.61 -17.98 -5.55
CA VAL A 167 -11.57 -18.15 -6.65
C VAL A 167 -12.99 -18.45 -6.10
N ARG A 168 -13.11 -19.35 -5.13
CA ARG A 168 -14.41 -19.68 -4.50
C ARG A 168 -15.02 -18.48 -3.79
N PHE A 169 -14.19 -17.69 -3.10
CA PHE A 169 -14.64 -16.45 -2.46
C PHE A 169 -15.20 -15.46 -3.48
N LEU A 170 -14.47 -15.22 -4.59
CA LEU A 170 -14.89 -14.28 -5.63
C LEU A 170 -16.17 -14.73 -6.31
N ILE A 171 -16.35 -16.03 -6.56
CA ILE A 171 -17.61 -16.57 -7.08
C ILE A 171 -18.76 -16.27 -6.11
N ALA A 172 -18.56 -16.52 -4.81
CA ALA A 172 -19.60 -16.25 -3.81
C ALA A 172 -19.92 -14.76 -3.70
N LEU A 173 -18.91 -13.88 -3.81
CA LEU A 173 -19.10 -12.43 -3.81
C LEU A 173 -19.96 -11.99 -5.00
N LEU A 174 -19.65 -12.47 -6.20
CA LEU A 174 -20.41 -12.15 -7.42
C LEU A 174 -21.89 -12.61 -7.35
N HIS A 175 -22.17 -13.68 -6.63
CA HIS A 175 -23.55 -14.14 -6.40
C HIS A 175 -24.30 -13.35 -5.31
N THR A 176 -23.58 -12.52 -4.55
CA THR A 176 -24.18 -11.71 -3.47
C THR A 176 -24.50 -10.29 -3.93
N LEU A 177 -23.80 -9.81 -4.95
CA LEU A 177 -24.01 -8.51 -5.60
C LEU A 177 -25.15 -8.56 -6.60
#